data_f99356a7605a24ef79288af3a48c0885
#
_entry.id   f99356a7605a24ef79288af3a48c0885
#
_cell.length_a   1.000
_cell.length_b   1.000
_cell.length_c   1.000
_cell.angle_alpha   90.00
_cell.angle_beta   90.00
_cell.angle_gamma   90.00
#
_symmetry.space_group_name_H-M   'P 1'
#
loop_
_entity.id
_entity.type
_entity.pdbx_description
1 polymer ?
#
loop_
_entity_poly.entity_id
_entity_poly.type
_entity_poly.pdbx_seq_one_letter_code
_entity_poly.pdbx_strand_id
1 'polypeptide(L)'
;LGDVYKRQDWSAAAMLLVAGATAGEVTVRNVSMLSKQADTAICTALVRAGAAVINEEDSVTALHRPLRAFEFDATNCPDLFPALAALAAAADGVSVIRGTSRLEYKECNRSEAIREEYAKLGIEVDTSEEDLMKIRGGKVRAARTQSHGDHRMAMSLAVAALRSDEAVEIEGAESVAKSYPGFFEDLEHIRV
;
A
#
# COMPACT_ATOMS: atom_id res chain seq x y z
N LEU A 1 8.44 -35.50 -8.92
CA LEU A 1 7.45 -34.41 -8.80
C LEU A 1 8.10 -33.34 -7.96
N GLY A 2 8.67 -32.31 -8.61
CA GLY A 2 9.31 -31.21 -7.91
C GLY A 2 8.24 -30.33 -7.25
N ASP A 3 8.40 -30.07 -5.96
CA ASP A 3 7.62 -29.06 -5.26
C ASP A 3 7.81 -27.73 -5.97
N VAL A 4 6.74 -27.23 -6.59
CA VAL A 4 6.71 -25.86 -7.10
C VAL A 4 6.65 -24.95 -5.88
N TYR A 5 7.79 -24.45 -5.47
CA TYR A 5 7.91 -23.43 -4.42
C TYR A 5 7.20 -22.17 -4.94
N LYS A 6 5.97 -21.94 -4.51
CA LYS A 6 5.34 -20.63 -4.68
C LYS A 6 6.14 -19.64 -3.85
N ARG A 7 6.86 -18.75 -4.53
CA ARG A 7 7.57 -17.67 -3.85
C ARG A 7 6.56 -16.84 -3.05
N GLN A 8 6.90 -16.55 -1.80
CA GLN A 8 6.18 -15.57 -1.00
C GLN A 8 6.15 -14.24 -1.77
N ASP A 9 4.99 -13.62 -1.89
CA ASP A 9 4.85 -12.31 -2.55
C ASP A 9 4.63 -11.23 -1.50
N TRP A 10 5.72 -10.63 -1.05
CA TRP A 10 5.68 -9.57 -0.07
C TRP A 10 5.11 -8.25 -0.60
N SER A 11 5.17 -8.01 -1.91
CA SER A 11 4.53 -6.83 -2.49
C SER A 11 3.00 -6.93 -2.42
N ALA A 12 2.46 -8.13 -2.69
CA ALA A 12 1.02 -8.40 -2.54
C ALA A 12 0.62 -8.40 -1.05
N ALA A 13 1.41 -9.07 -0.20
CA ALA A 13 1.20 -9.09 1.25
C ALA A 13 1.16 -7.68 1.85
N ALA A 14 2.03 -6.78 1.39
CA ALA A 14 2.09 -5.40 1.86
C ALA A 14 0.75 -4.67 1.72
N MET A 15 0.03 -4.87 0.62
CA MET A 15 -1.29 -4.25 0.39
C MET A 15 -2.32 -4.71 1.42
N LEU A 16 -2.38 -6.02 1.69
CA LEU A 16 -3.31 -6.58 2.69
C LEU A 16 -2.95 -6.16 4.11
N LEU A 17 -1.65 -6.14 4.45
CA LEU A 17 -1.19 -5.68 5.76
C LEU A 17 -1.50 -4.20 5.99
N VAL A 18 -1.35 -3.36 4.96
CA VAL A 18 -1.76 -1.95 5.04
C VAL A 18 -3.28 -1.85 5.19
N ALA A 19 -4.07 -2.65 4.48
CA ALA A 19 -5.53 -2.68 4.65
C ALA A 19 -5.91 -3.01 6.10
N GLY A 20 -5.29 -4.03 6.71
CA GLY A 20 -5.49 -4.37 8.12
C GLY A 20 -5.11 -3.23 9.06
N ALA A 21 -3.96 -2.59 8.83
CA ALA A 21 -3.50 -1.47 9.65
C ALA A 21 -4.39 -0.23 9.54
N THR A 22 -5.04 -0.01 8.40
CA THR A 22 -5.86 1.20 8.15
C THR A 22 -7.32 1.03 8.53
N ALA A 23 -7.89 -0.17 8.42
CA ALA A 23 -9.33 -0.37 8.54
C ALA A 23 -9.78 -1.49 9.49
N GLY A 24 -8.85 -2.36 9.98
CA GLY A 24 -9.29 -3.46 10.84
C GLY A 24 -8.17 -4.38 11.30
N GLU A 25 -8.26 -5.64 10.94
CA GLU A 25 -7.25 -6.67 11.23
C GLU A 25 -7.10 -7.60 10.02
N VAL A 26 -5.86 -7.87 9.64
CA VAL A 26 -5.54 -8.83 8.57
C VAL A 26 -4.37 -9.70 8.99
N THR A 27 -4.53 -11.02 8.83
CA THR A 27 -3.44 -11.99 8.94
C THR A 27 -3.11 -12.54 7.56
N VAL A 28 -1.90 -12.28 7.09
CA VAL A 28 -1.36 -12.88 5.86
C VAL A 28 -0.55 -14.11 6.23
N ARG A 29 -0.92 -15.26 5.64
CA ARG A 29 -0.27 -16.56 5.87
C ARG A 29 0.71 -16.89 4.75
N ASN A 30 1.60 -17.88 5.01
CA ASN A 30 2.65 -18.31 4.08
C ASN A 30 3.62 -17.18 3.72
N VAL A 31 3.89 -16.26 4.65
CA VAL A 31 4.90 -15.23 4.57
C VAL A 31 5.84 -15.32 5.77
N SER A 32 7.14 -15.13 5.55
CA SER A 32 8.14 -15.18 6.61
C SER A 32 9.03 -13.95 6.59
N MET A 33 9.30 -13.38 7.75
CA MET A 33 10.24 -12.27 7.91
C MET A 33 11.69 -12.64 7.54
N LEU A 34 11.99 -13.94 7.39
CA LEU A 34 13.28 -14.42 6.90
C LEU A 34 13.40 -14.34 5.36
N SER A 35 12.35 -13.90 4.67
CA SER A 35 12.37 -13.67 3.22
C SER A 35 13.44 -12.65 2.84
N LYS A 36 14.10 -12.89 1.70
CA LYS A 36 15.09 -11.96 1.12
C LYS A 36 14.45 -10.86 0.26
N GLN A 37 13.12 -10.82 0.14
CA GLN A 37 12.43 -9.76 -0.58
C GLN A 37 12.54 -8.46 0.21
N ALA A 38 12.94 -7.38 -0.47
CA ALA A 38 13.08 -6.07 0.17
C ALA A 38 11.75 -5.54 0.73
N ASP A 39 10.63 -5.99 0.17
CA ASP A 39 9.28 -5.57 0.54
C ASP A 39 8.82 -6.07 1.93
N THR A 40 9.58 -6.97 2.60
CA THR A 40 9.41 -7.26 4.04
C THR A 40 9.50 -5.98 4.88
N ALA A 41 10.18 -4.96 4.38
CA ALA A 41 10.33 -3.65 5.01
C ALA A 41 8.99 -2.93 5.27
N ILE A 42 7.88 -3.37 4.66
CA ILE A 42 6.54 -2.86 4.98
C ILE A 42 6.21 -3.00 6.47
N CYS A 43 6.62 -4.09 7.12
CA CYS A 43 6.40 -4.27 8.56
C CYS A 43 7.05 -3.16 9.38
N THR A 44 8.23 -2.69 8.97
CA THR A 44 8.89 -1.54 9.61
C THR A 44 8.09 -0.25 9.41
N ALA A 45 7.57 -0.01 8.20
CA ALA A 45 6.75 1.17 7.92
C ALA A 45 5.47 1.17 8.76
N LEU A 46 4.79 0.03 8.85
CA LEU A 46 3.57 -0.16 9.67
C LEU A 46 3.82 0.17 11.15
N VAL A 47 4.90 -0.36 11.72
CA VAL A 47 5.28 -0.08 13.13
C VAL A 47 5.61 1.40 13.31
N ARG A 48 6.33 2.03 12.39
CA ARG A 48 6.63 3.47 12.44
C ARG A 48 5.37 4.32 12.37
N ALA A 49 4.41 3.92 11.55
CA ALA A 49 3.10 4.56 11.47
C ALA A 49 2.22 4.32 12.71
N GLY A 50 2.61 3.43 13.62
CA GLY A 50 1.89 3.16 14.87
C GLY A 50 0.92 1.99 14.81
N ALA A 51 0.83 1.26 13.71
CA ALA A 51 0.06 0.03 13.62
C ALA A 51 0.64 -1.06 14.54
N ALA A 52 -0.21 -1.96 15.02
CA ALA A 52 0.26 -3.17 15.69
C ALA A 52 0.60 -4.24 14.65
N VAL A 53 1.79 -4.82 14.75
CA VAL A 53 2.26 -5.89 13.86
C VAL A 53 2.69 -7.08 14.71
N ILE A 54 2.11 -8.24 14.44
CA ILE A 54 2.45 -9.51 15.09
C ILE A 54 3.11 -10.40 14.03
N ASN A 55 4.34 -10.83 14.30
CA ASN A 55 5.09 -11.73 13.43
C ASN A 55 5.11 -13.12 14.04
N GLU A 56 4.69 -14.10 13.29
CA GLU A 56 4.80 -15.52 13.60
C GLU A 56 5.74 -16.22 12.60
N GLU A 57 5.96 -17.50 12.70
CA GLU A 57 6.92 -18.23 11.87
C GLU A 57 6.59 -18.15 10.37
N ASP A 58 5.29 -18.29 10.02
CA ASP A 58 4.79 -18.34 8.66
C ASP A 58 3.64 -17.35 8.37
N SER A 59 3.41 -16.40 9.28
CA SER A 59 2.36 -15.42 9.13
C SER A 59 2.72 -14.06 9.73
N VAL A 60 2.07 -13.02 9.22
CA VAL A 60 2.14 -11.67 9.75
C VAL A 60 0.73 -11.11 9.87
N THR A 61 0.42 -10.57 11.04
CA THR A 61 -0.84 -9.89 11.32
C THR A 61 -0.60 -8.39 11.49
N ALA A 62 -1.37 -7.58 10.79
CA ALA A 62 -1.45 -6.14 10.99
C ALA A 62 -2.82 -5.76 11.57
N LEU A 63 -2.81 -4.94 12.62
CA LEU A 63 -4.02 -4.49 13.30
C LEU A 63 -4.06 -2.97 13.31
N HIS A 64 -5.26 -2.43 13.10
CA HIS A 64 -5.50 -0.99 13.18
C HIS A 64 -5.21 -0.45 14.59
N ARG A 65 -4.54 0.68 14.59
CA ARG A 65 -4.33 1.58 15.73
C ARG A 65 -4.36 3.01 15.20
N PRO A 66 -4.50 4.04 16.04
CA PRO A 66 -4.35 5.41 15.58
C PRO A 66 -3.01 5.59 14.85
N LEU A 67 -3.08 5.81 13.54
CA LEU A 67 -1.90 5.94 12.69
C LEU A 67 -1.38 7.38 12.74
N ARG A 68 -0.07 7.53 12.70
CA ARG A 68 0.65 8.80 12.68
C ARG A 68 1.60 8.88 11.50
N ALA A 69 1.93 10.09 11.09
CA ALA A 69 2.93 10.35 10.06
C ALA A 69 4.27 9.65 10.38
N PHE A 70 4.93 9.22 9.34
CA PHE A 70 6.19 8.46 9.43
C PHE A 70 7.17 8.87 8.33
N GLU A 71 8.45 8.60 8.59
CA GLU A 71 9.51 8.71 7.58
C GLU A 71 9.97 7.32 7.17
N PHE A 72 10.14 7.11 5.86
CA PHE A 72 10.57 5.83 5.32
C PHE A 72 11.43 5.98 4.09
N ASP A 73 12.53 5.22 4.02
CA ASP A 73 13.38 5.12 2.84
C ASP A 73 13.00 3.86 2.05
N ALA A 74 12.38 4.07 0.89
CA ALA A 74 11.92 3.03 -0.03
C ALA A 74 12.85 2.86 -1.24
N THR A 75 14.04 3.45 -1.24
CA THR A 75 15.01 3.37 -2.34
C THR A 75 15.29 1.93 -2.78
N ASN A 76 15.37 1.00 -1.82
CA ASN A 76 15.64 -0.41 -2.07
C ASN A 76 14.38 -1.29 -2.22
N CYS A 77 13.20 -0.73 -1.96
CA CYS A 77 11.89 -1.40 -2.08
C CYS A 77 10.86 -0.51 -2.79
N PRO A 78 11.15 -0.05 -4.03
CA PRO A 78 10.30 0.92 -4.74
C PRO A 78 8.89 0.38 -5.05
N ASP A 79 8.71 -0.92 -5.01
CA ASP A 79 7.40 -1.55 -5.21
C ASP A 79 6.45 -1.36 -4.02
N LEU A 80 6.96 -0.93 -2.87
CA LEU A 80 6.14 -0.55 -1.72
C LEU A 80 5.51 0.84 -1.83
N PHE A 81 5.94 1.72 -2.74
CA PHE A 81 5.42 3.10 -2.79
C PHE A 81 3.90 3.19 -2.82
N PRO A 82 3.16 2.42 -3.65
CA PRO A 82 1.71 2.46 -3.63
C PRO A 82 1.10 2.05 -2.28
N ALA A 83 1.65 1.01 -1.62
CA ALA A 83 1.21 0.58 -0.29
C ALA A 83 1.53 1.64 0.79
N LEU A 84 2.73 2.24 0.71
CA LEU A 84 3.14 3.32 1.62
C LEU A 84 2.28 4.57 1.42
N ALA A 85 1.83 4.87 0.19
CA ALA A 85 0.92 5.98 -0.08
C ALA A 85 -0.44 5.75 0.58
N ALA A 86 -1.00 4.54 0.50
CA ALA A 86 -2.25 4.19 1.18
C ALA A 86 -2.11 4.29 2.72
N LEU A 87 -1.00 3.81 3.27
CA LEU A 87 -0.69 3.93 4.70
C LEU A 87 -0.57 5.39 5.13
N ALA A 88 0.16 6.21 4.37
CA ALA A 88 0.36 7.63 4.65
C ALA A 88 -0.94 8.43 4.56
N ALA A 89 -1.81 8.11 3.59
CA ALA A 89 -3.13 8.74 3.45
C ALA A 89 -4.02 8.53 4.68
N ALA A 90 -3.86 7.40 5.39
CA ALA A 90 -4.61 7.09 6.61
C ALA A 90 -3.96 7.61 7.90
N ALA A 91 -2.72 8.10 7.84
CA ALA A 91 -1.95 8.55 9.00
C ALA A 91 -2.21 10.01 9.33
N ASP A 92 -2.20 10.40 10.61
CA ASP A 92 -2.30 11.79 11.02
C ASP A 92 -0.96 12.52 10.83
N GLY A 93 -0.97 13.64 10.10
CA GLY A 93 0.20 14.45 9.79
C GLY A 93 0.75 14.26 8.39
N VAL A 94 2.03 14.60 8.18
CA VAL A 94 2.71 14.52 6.87
C VAL A 94 3.78 13.44 6.92
N SER A 95 3.56 12.35 6.20
CA SER A 95 4.57 11.30 6.02
C SER A 95 5.54 11.65 4.91
N VAL A 96 6.81 11.25 5.07
CA VAL A 96 7.89 11.51 4.10
C VAL A 96 8.49 10.19 3.63
N ILE A 97 8.45 9.95 2.33
CA ILE A 97 8.94 8.72 1.71
C ILE A 97 10.04 9.09 0.70
N ARG A 98 11.24 8.53 0.90
CA ARG A 98 12.41 8.71 0.01
C ARG A 98 12.47 7.61 -1.04
N GLY A 99 13.01 7.91 -2.22
CA GLY A 99 13.31 6.95 -3.28
C GLY A 99 12.41 7.09 -4.51
N THR A 100 11.80 8.27 -4.74
CA THR A 100 10.90 8.52 -5.88
C THR A 100 11.59 8.41 -7.24
N SER A 101 12.90 8.64 -7.30
CA SER A 101 13.70 8.47 -8.52
C SER A 101 13.61 7.06 -9.15
N ARG A 102 13.19 6.06 -8.36
CA ARG A 102 12.99 4.67 -8.81
C ARG A 102 11.62 4.40 -9.44
N LEU A 103 10.71 5.40 -9.48
CA LEU A 103 9.31 5.22 -9.85
C LEU A 103 8.99 5.54 -11.32
N GLU A 104 9.85 6.28 -12.00
CA GLU A 104 9.60 6.78 -13.35
C GLU A 104 9.43 5.66 -14.38
N TYR A 105 10.20 4.58 -14.24
CA TYR A 105 10.26 3.47 -15.21
C TYR A 105 9.60 2.20 -14.67
N LYS A 106 8.45 2.33 -14.02
CA LYS A 106 7.60 1.21 -13.61
C LYS A 106 6.50 0.96 -14.66
N GLU A 107 5.43 0.27 -14.32
CA GLU A 107 4.28 0.03 -15.20
C GLU A 107 3.63 1.33 -15.69
N CYS A 108 3.73 2.37 -14.87
CA CYS A 108 3.45 3.78 -15.17
C CYS A 108 4.48 4.64 -14.43
N ASN A 109 4.50 5.96 -14.66
CA ASN A 109 5.20 6.86 -13.74
C ASN A 109 4.42 6.91 -12.41
N ARG A 110 4.79 6.02 -11.47
CA ARG A 110 4.08 5.86 -10.20
C ARG A 110 4.08 7.12 -9.35
N SER A 111 5.11 7.95 -9.43
CA SER A 111 5.18 9.19 -8.68
C SER A 111 4.07 10.15 -9.10
N GLU A 112 3.90 10.34 -10.40
CA GLU A 112 2.83 11.16 -10.96
C GLU A 112 1.46 10.53 -10.71
N ALA A 113 1.31 9.23 -10.95
CA ALA A 113 0.05 8.52 -10.73
C ALA A 113 -0.42 8.63 -9.27
N ILE A 114 0.46 8.43 -8.30
CA ILE A 114 0.12 8.60 -6.87
C ILE A 114 -0.32 10.04 -6.63
N ARG A 115 0.45 11.03 -7.08
CA ARG A 115 0.12 12.44 -6.88
C ARG A 115 -1.24 12.81 -7.46
N GLU A 116 -1.54 12.38 -8.67
CA GLU A 116 -2.78 12.70 -9.37
C GLU A 116 -3.99 11.99 -8.76
N GLU A 117 -3.88 10.69 -8.52
CA GLU A 117 -5.03 9.90 -8.09
C GLU A 117 -5.37 10.15 -6.61
N TYR A 118 -4.37 10.32 -5.76
CA TYR A 118 -4.60 10.66 -4.36
C TYR A 118 -5.14 12.08 -4.18
N ALA A 119 -4.77 13.03 -5.06
CA ALA A 119 -5.36 14.37 -5.07
C ALA A 119 -6.87 14.33 -5.35
N LYS A 120 -7.34 13.44 -6.24
CA LYS A 120 -8.78 13.22 -6.49
C LYS A 120 -9.51 12.72 -5.23
N LEU A 121 -8.84 11.87 -4.44
CA LEU A 121 -9.34 11.38 -3.15
C LEU A 121 -9.30 12.46 -2.03
N GLY A 122 -8.79 13.65 -2.32
CA GLY A 122 -8.66 14.74 -1.35
C GLY A 122 -7.40 14.63 -0.46
N ILE A 123 -6.45 13.81 -0.84
CA ILE A 123 -5.17 13.61 -0.16
C ILE A 123 -4.09 14.43 -0.87
N GLU A 124 -3.41 15.29 -0.14
CA GLU A 124 -2.31 16.12 -0.65
C GLU A 124 -1.03 15.29 -0.78
N VAL A 125 -0.46 15.26 -1.99
CA VAL A 125 0.82 14.61 -2.30
C VAL A 125 1.75 15.61 -2.96
N ASP A 126 2.88 15.89 -2.31
CA ASP A 126 3.92 16.77 -2.79
C ASP A 126 5.16 15.98 -3.23
N THR A 127 5.55 16.16 -4.47
CA THR A 127 6.74 15.55 -5.10
C THR A 127 7.70 16.60 -5.64
N SER A 128 7.62 17.85 -5.15
CA SER A 128 8.45 18.97 -5.62
C SER A 128 9.90 18.89 -5.14
N GLU A 129 10.16 18.17 -4.07
CA GLU A 129 11.50 17.96 -3.54
C GLU A 129 12.14 16.71 -4.16
N GLU A 130 13.39 16.82 -4.59
CA GLU A 130 14.09 15.74 -5.28
C GLU A 130 14.14 14.47 -4.44
N ASP A 131 13.80 13.33 -5.07
CA ASP A 131 13.78 11.98 -4.49
C ASP A 131 12.89 11.82 -3.25
N LEU A 132 11.95 12.75 -3.02
CA LEU A 132 11.01 12.70 -1.90
C LEU A 132 9.55 12.76 -2.36
N MET A 133 8.71 12.06 -1.62
CA MET A 133 7.25 12.18 -1.68
C MET A 133 6.73 12.49 -0.29
N LYS A 134 6.01 13.60 -0.14
CA LYS A 134 5.34 13.99 1.11
C LYS A 134 3.85 13.79 0.95
N ILE A 135 3.23 13.06 1.85
CA ILE A 135 1.80 12.74 1.82
C ILE A 135 1.18 13.21 3.12
N ARG A 136 0.22 14.14 3.01
CA ARG A 136 -0.59 14.59 4.14
C ARG A 136 -1.80 13.68 4.27
N GLY A 137 -1.86 12.91 5.34
CA GLY A 137 -3.01 12.08 5.64
C GLY A 137 -4.26 12.91 5.94
N GLY A 138 -5.41 12.32 5.68
CA GLY A 138 -6.68 13.01 5.84
C GLY A 138 -7.90 12.14 5.53
N LYS A 139 -9.05 12.81 5.38
CA LYS A 139 -10.29 12.12 5.02
C LYS A 139 -10.29 11.80 3.52
N VAL A 140 -10.39 10.52 3.20
CA VAL A 140 -10.57 10.04 1.83
C VAL A 140 -12.00 10.35 1.38
N ARG A 141 -12.14 10.96 0.19
CA ARG A 141 -13.42 11.37 -0.40
C ARG A 141 -13.79 10.48 -1.57
N ALA A 142 -15.08 10.45 -1.90
CA ALA A 142 -15.56 9.85 -3.14
C ALA A 142 -14.84 10.47 -4.35
N ALA A 143 -14.38 9.62 -5.25
CA ALA A 143 -13.77 10.05 -6.49
C ALA A 143 -13.82 8.94 -7.55
N ARG A 144 -13.63 9.34 -8.80
CA ARG A 144 -13.32 8.45 -9.89
C ARG A 144 -11.82 8.52 -10.14
N THR A 145 -11.15 7.41 -9.89
CA THR A 145 -9.69 7.25 -9.98
C THR A 145 -9.32 6.28 -11.08
N GLN A 146 -8.05 6.21 -11.43
CA GLN A 146 -7.54 5.35 -12.48
C GLN A 146 -6.30 4.57 -12.01
N SER A 147 -6.23 3.29 -12.39
CA SER A 147 -5.07 2.44 -12.10
C SER A 147 -3.85 2.73 -12.98
N HIS A 148 -4.00 3.47 -14.07
CA HIS A 148 -2.97 3.67 -15.10
C HIS A 148 -2.41 2.34 -15.66
N GLY A 149 -3.23 1.27 -15.65
CA GLY A 149 -2.82 -0.07 -16.04
C GLY A 149 -1.83 -0.74 -15.08
N ASP A 150 -1.58 -0.13 -13.93
CA ASP A 150 -0.70 -0.65 -12.88
C ASP A 150 -1.52 -1.33 -11.78
N HIS A 151 -1.28 -2.63 -11.58
CA HIS A 151 -1.98 -3.44 -10.58
C HIS A 151 -1.75 -2.93 -9.14
N ARG A 152 -0.57 -2.38 -8.83
CA ARG A 152 -0.27 -1.85 -7.50
C ARG A 152 -0.97 -0.52 -7.24
N MET A 153 -1.16 0.30 -8.29
CA MET A 153 -2.00 1.49 -8.17
C MET A 153 -3.47 1.11 -7.91
N ALA A 154 -4.01 0.14 -8.66
CA ALA A 154 -5.38 -0.34 -8.42
C ALA A 154 -5.57 -0.83 -6.98
N MET A 155 -4.65 -1.67 -6.48
CA MET A 155 -4.70 -2.17 -5.10
C MET A 155 -4.56 -1.05 -4.07
N SER A 156 -3.65 -0.11 -4.27
CA SER A 156 -3.41 1.01 -3.37
C SER A 156 -4.64 1.92 -3.23
N LEU A 157 -5.28 2.24 -4.34
CA LEU A 157 -6.50 3.05 -4.37
C LEU A 157 -7.66 2.33 -3.66
N ALA A 158 -7.79 1.01 -3.85
CA ALA A 158 -8.80 0.21 -3.15
C ALA A 158 -8.55 0.18 -1.63
N VAL A 159 -7.30 0.04 -1.19
CA VAL A 159 -6.95 0.11 0.23
C VAL A 159 -7.24 1.50 0.82
N ALA A 160 -6.89 2.57 0.11
CA ALA A 160 -7.22 3.93 0.54
C ALA A 160 -8.74 4.14 0.64
N ALA A 161 -9.52 3.55 -0.28
CA ALA A 161 -10.98 3.64 -0.29
C ALA A 161 -11.64 3.02 0.95
N LEU A 162 -10.99 2.09 1.68
CA LEU A 162 -11.49 1.56 2.96
C LEU A 162 -11.70 2.65 4.03
N ARG A 163 -11.11 3.83 3.83
CA ARG A 163 -11.24 5.00 4.72
C ARG A 163 -12.24 6.04 4.21
N SER A 164 -12.97 5.75 3.12
CA SER A 164 -13.99 6.63 2.57
C SER A 164 -15.38 6.24 3.08
N ASP A 165 -16.19 7.23 3.47
CA ASP A 165 -17.60 7.02 3.81
C ASP A 165 -18.47 6.87 2.55
N GLU A 166 -17.90 7.12 1.37
CA GLU A 166 -18.62 7.15 0.08
C GLU A 166 -17.88 6.26 -0.94
N ALA A 167 -18.55 5.91 -2.04
CA ALA A 167 -17.99 5.04 -3.05
C ALA A 167 -16.82 5.70 -3.82
N VAL A 168 -15.74 4.95 -3.98
CA VAL A 168 -14.61 5.28 -4.85
C VAL A 168 -14.65 4.35 -6.07
N GLU A 169 -14.68 4.93 -7.27
CA GLU A 169 -14.62 4.19 -8.53
C GLU A 169 -13.16 4.10 -8.99
N ILE A 170 -12.71 2.91 -9.38
CA ILE A 170 -11.35 2.68 -9.87
C ILE A 170 -11.40 2.14 -11.29
N GLU A 171 -11.07 2.97 -12.27
CA GLU A 171 -10.93 2.53 -13.66
C GLU A 171 -9.68 1.67 -13.84
N GLY A 172 -9.79 0.59 -14.62
CA GLY A 172 -8.70 -0.34 -14.88
C GLY A 172 -8.37 -1.23 -13.66
N ALA A 173 -9.36 -1.43 -12.76
CA ALA A 173 -9.21 -2.29 -11.59
C ALA A 173 -8.84 -3.74 -11.95
N GLU A 174 -9.23 -4.22 -13.15
CA GLU A 174 -8.87 -5.53 -13.69
C GLU A 174 -7.34 -5.73 -13.84
N SER A 175 -6.56 -4.66 -13.80
CA SER A 175 -5.09 -4.74 -13.83
C SER A 175 -4.50 -5.57 -12.67
N VAL A 176 -5.23 -5.75 -11.56
CA VAL A 176 -4.82 -6.62 -10.43
C VAL A 176 -4.58 -8.06 -10.87
N ALA A 177 -5.27 -8.52 -11.93
CA ALA A 177 -5.09 -9.87 -12.46
C ALA A 177 -3.65 -10.17 -12.94
N LYS A 178 -2.83 -9.15 -13.17
CA LYS A 178 -1.42 -9.30 -13.53
C LYS A 178 -0.56 -9.95 -12.42
N SER A 179 -0.91 -9.75 -11.15
CA SER A 179 -0.14 -10.26 -10.03
C SER A 179 -0.98 -10.87 -8.91
N TYR A 180 -2.20 -10.35 -8.69
CA TYR A 180 -3.07 -10.80 -7.60
C TYR A 180 -4.54 -10.87 -8.05
N PRO A 181 -4.94 -11.87 -8.84
CA PRO A 181 -6.31 -11.96 -9.38
C PRO A 181 -7.42 -11.97 -8.33
N GLY A 182 -7.18 -12.56 -7.15
CA GLY A 182 -8.14 -12.64 -6.04
C GLY A 182 -8.14 -11.44 -5.09
N PHE A 183 -7.42 -10.36 -5.40
CA PHE A 183 -7.21 -9.24 -4.46
C PHE A 183 -8.51 -8.63 -3.93
N PHE A 184 -9.48 -8.35 -4.79
CA PHE A 184 -10.74 -7.73 -4.37
C PHE A 184 -11.58 -8.68 -3.53
N GLU A 185 -11.59 -9.97 -3.83
CA GLU A 185 -12.27 -10.99 -3.04
C GLU A 185 -11.68 -11.06 -1.63
N ASP A 186 -10.35 -11.08 -1.52
CA ASP A 186 -9.67 -11.08 -0.23
C ASP A 186 -9.91 -9.78 0.54
N LEU A 187 -9.96 -8.64 -0.15
CA LEU A 187 -10.22 -7.33 0.46
C LEU A 187 -11.62 -7.24 1.08
N GLU A 188 -12.64 -7.82 0.42
CA GLU A 188 -14.01 -7.87 0.94
C GLU A 188 -14.14 -8.69 2.23
N HIS A 189 -13.24 -9.64 2.47
CA HIS A 189 -13.20 -10.44 3.69
C HIS A 189 -12.56 -9.73 4.88
N ILE A 190 -11.96 -8.56 4.66
CA ILE A 190 -11.39 -7.76 5.75
C ILE A 190 -12.56 -7.19 6.57
N ARG A 191 -12.64 -7.62 7.82
CA ARG A 191 -13.63 -7.09 8.77
C ARG A 191 -13.20 -5.70 9.20
N VAL A 192 -13.98 -4.72 8.81
CA VAL A 192 -13.89 -3.32 9.27
C VAL A 192 -14.64 -3.17 10.59
#